data_a7b3ceff4614dc93c7fa490fdeb8851f
#
_entry.id   a7b3ceff4614dc93c7fa490fdeb8851f
#
_cell.length_a   1.000
_cell.length_b   1.000
_cell.length_c   1.000
_cell.angle_alpha   90.00
_cell.angle_beta   90.00
_cell.angle_gamma   90.00
#
_symmetry.space_group_name_H-M   'P 1'
#
loop_
_entity.id
_entity.type
_entity.pdbx_description
1 polymer ?
#
loop_
_entity_poly.entity_id
_entity_poly.type
_entity_poly.pdbx_seq_one_letter_code
_entity_poly.pdbx_strand_id
1 'polypeptide(L)'
;MPAANELSATQLVAAVTSGALRVVDIAQAVIARIEARDGEVQAFAHFDKEALLRQAEALDRAPVKGPLHGVPLGIKDVFNTRDMPTAHNSPRYAGSRPGVDAAAVDTLRAAGALLVGKTVTTEFAATLRGGKTRNPHDPARTPGGSSSGSAASVADFQTTIALGTQTGGSTIRPGSFNGVYAMKPTWNSISREGFKMGTISADTVGLYARTAEDLALLADVFDLDALEGPMPVTLAGARVAICRTPVWPKAQPEVHAAMTQAEAALRAAGAVVSDLDLPEIFARFADAQARIHARETRSTFLNEYRTTPDLHEEFKARVEHRDAPAAAELREAYKLVDICRALFDDIAAAYDVILTPSATGEAPLGQDKTGDASFNSMWTLLQVPVVNVPGFHGPAGMPVGLSLVARRYEDRKVIAYAGLAGTLFAAEAGA
;
A
#
# COMPACT_ATOMS: atom_id res chain seq x y z
N MET A 1 -16.96 16.91 18.39
CA MET A 1 -15.89 15.91 18.29
C MET A 1 -16.06 15.20 16.94
N PRO A 2 -15.00 14.81 16.25
CA PRO A 2 -15.11 14.01 15.04
C PRO A 2 -15.85 12.71 15.34
N ALA A 3 -16.50 12.12 14.33
CA ALA A 3 -17.16 10.82 14.47
C ALA A 3 -16.10 9.72 14.74
N ALA A 4 -16.50 8.62 15.40
CA ALA A 4 -15.54 7.58 15.79
C ALA A 4 -14.76 6.98 14.60
N ASN A 5 -15.40 6.83 13.43
CA ASN A 5 -14.76 6.37 12.20
C ASN A 5 -13.77 7.37 11.58
N GLU A 6 -13.78 8.65 12.00
CA GLU A 6 -12.86 9.69 11.54
C GLU A 6 -11.57 9.76 12.37
N LEU A 7 -11.57 9.17 13.57
CA LEU A 7 -10.39 9.12 14.44
C LEU A 7 -9.27 8.27 13.81
N SER A 8 -8.02 8.63 14.12
CA SER A 8 -6.86 7.80 13.78
C SER A 8 -6.80 6.52 14.62
N ALA A 9 -6.00 5.53 14.25
CA ALA A 9 -5.86 4.31 15.03
C ALA A 9 -5.32 4.59 16.43
N THR A 10 -4.34 5.47 16.54
CA THR A 10 -3.77 5.90 17.82
C THR A 10 -4.81 6.59 18.71
N GLN A 11 -5.66 7.45 18.14
CA GLN A 11 -6.76 8.10 18.86
C GLN A 11 -7.83 7.10 19.32
N LEU A 12 -8.20 6.13 18.45
CA LEU A 12 -9.16 5.07 18.80
C LEU A 12 -8.65 4.21 19.95
N VAL A 13 -7.39 3.76 19.88
CA VAL A 13 -6.79 2.96 20.96
C VAL A 13 -6.78 3.74 22.28
N ALA A 14 -6.42 5.01 22.27
CA ALA A 14 -6.47 5.87 23.46
C ALA A 14 -7.89 6.03 24.01
N ALA A 15 -8.89 6.26 23.15
CA ALA A 15 -10.28 6.41 23.55
C ALA A 15 -10.88 5.11 24.15
N VAL A 16 -10.57 3.95 23.56
CA VAL A 16 -11.02 2.65 24.08
C VAL A 16 -10.29 2.29 25.37
N THR A 17 -9.00 2.61 25.48
CA THR A 17 -8.21 2.35 26.68
C THR A 17 -8.70 3.18 27.88
N SER A 18 -9.04 4.44 27.64
CA SER A 18 -9.59 5.33 28.67
C SER A 18 -11.08 5.05 29.01
N GLY A 19 -11.75 4.21 28.23
CA GLY A 19 -13.20 3.95 28.35
C GLY A 19 -14.10 5.07 27.79
N ALA A 20 -13.55 6.01 27.05
CA ALA A 20 -14.30 7.08 26.40
C ALA A 20 -15.13 6.59 25.21
N LEU A 21 -14.71 5.49 24.56
CA LEU A 21 -15.44 4.79 23.51
C LEU A 21 -15.45 3.27 23.78
N ARG A 22 -16.52 2.62 23.38
CA ARG A 22 -16.59 1.17 23.27
C ARG A 22 -16.30 0.74 21.83
N VAL A 23 -15.80 -0.47 21.63
CA VAL A 23 -15.56 -0.99 20.28
C VAL A 23 -16.87 -1.11 19.48
N VAL A 24 -18.00 -1.40 20.14
CA VAL A 24 -19.33 -1.40 19.52
C VAL A 24 -19.71 -0.01 18.97
N ASP A 25 -19.38 1.07 19.64
CA ASP A 25 -19.66 2.44 19.17
C ASP A 25 -18.84 2.76 17.92
N ILE A 26 -17.60 2.30 17.86
CA ILE A 26 -16.72 2.39 16.68
C ILE A 26 -17.31 1.58 15.51
N ALA A 27 -17.71 0.31 15.78
CA ALA A 27 -18.33 -0.55 14.76
C ALA A 27 -19.59 0.08 14.16
N GLN A 28 -20.45 0.67 15.00
CA GLN A 28 -21.68 1.35 14.55
C GLN A 28 -21.37 2.57 13.66
N ALA A 29 -20.35 3.37 14.00
CA ALA A 29 -19.93 4.51 13.17
C ALA A 29 -19.38 4.05 11.81
N VAL A 30 -18.59 2.98 11.79
CA VAL A 30 -18.07 2.35 10.56
C VAL A 30 -19.22 1.78 9.70
N ILE A 31 -20.16 1.07 10.29
CA ILE A 31 -21.34 0.54 9.59
C ILE A 31 -22.14 1.68 8.95
N ALA A 32 -22.44 2.73 9.71
CA ALA A 32 -23.18 3.89 9.21
C ALA A 32 -22.44 4.55 8.03
N ARG A 33 -21.11 4.65 8.08
CA ARG A 33 -20.31 5.20 6.98
C ARG A 33 -20.36 4.31 5.74
N ILE A 34 -20.22 2.99 5.90
CA ILE A 34 -20.29 2.02 4.81
C ILE A 34 -21.68 2.06 4.14
N GLU A 35 -22.76 2.02 4.94
CA GLU A 35 -24.13 2.09 4.43
C GLU A 35 -24.43 3.39 3.68
N ALA A 36 -23.82 4.50 4.09
CA ALA A 36 -23.98 5.79 3.43
C ALA A 36 -23.17 5.93 2.13
N ARG A 37 -22.00 5.30 2.03
CA ARG A 37 -21.01 5.62 0.98
C ARG A 37 -20.62 4.46 0.10
N ASP A 38 -20.68 3.20 0.57
CA ASP A 38 -20.14 2.10 -0.23
C ASP A 38 -21.00 1.72 -1.43
N GLY A 39 -22.24 2.18 -1.51
CA GLY A 39 -23.05 2.14 -2.73
C GLY A 39 -22.39 2.87 -3.90
N GLU A 40 -21.66 3.95 -3.64
CA GLU A 40 -20.91 4.73 -4.63
C GLU A 40 -19.44 4.27 -4.73
N VAL A 41 -18.72 4.19 -3.60
CA VAL A 41 -17.28 3.88 -3.55
C VAL A 41 -16.98 2.43 -3.92
N GLN A 42 -17.83 1.49 -3.50
CA GLN A 42 -17.71 0.05 -3.75
C GLN A 42 -16.34 -0.51 -3.30
N ALA A 43 -15.91 -0.14 -2.10
CA ALA A 43 -14.63 -0.55 -1.56
C ALA A 43 -14.60 -2.02 -1.11
N PHE A 44 -15.77 -2.61 -0.75
CA PHE A 44 -15.83 -3.96 -0.18
C PHE A 44 -16.23 -5.03 -1.21
N ALA A 45 -15.46 -6.13 -1.20
CA ALA A 45 -15.83 -7.39 -1.85
C ALA A 45 -16.74 -8.23 -0.95
N HIS A 46 -16.55 -8.13 0.37
CA HIS A 46 -17.39 -8.77 1.37
C HIS A 46 -17.46 -7.89 2.63
N PHE A 47 -18.69 -7.66 3.11
CA PHE A 47 -18.99 -6.96 4.35
C PHE A 47 -20.21 -7.60 5.01
N ASP A 48 -20.14 -7.87 6.33
CA ASP A 48 -21.21 -8.43 7.14
C ASP A 48 -21.30 -7.64 8.43
N LYS A 49 -22.32 -6.78 8.53
CA LYS A 49 -22.50 -5.88 9.68
C LYS A 49 -22.82 -6.61 10.99
N GLU A 50 -23.56 -7.70 10.93
CA GLU A 50 -23.90 -8.50 12.11
C GLU A 50 -22.65 -9.21 12.65
N ALA A 51 -21.78 -9.74 11.77
CA ALA A 51 -20.51 -10.33 12.16
C ALA A 51 -19.58 -9.28 12.78
N LEU A 52 -19.53 -8.07 12.19
CA LEU A 52 -18.73 -6.96 12.72
C LEU A 52 -19.19 -6.54 14.14
N LEU A 53 -20.50 -6.41 14.36
CA LEU A 53 -21.04 -6.09 15.69
C LEU A 53 -20.73 -7.19 16.71
N ARG A 54 -20.92 -8.48 16.36
CA ARG A 54 -20.56 -9.59 17.26
C ARG A 54 -19.07 -9.58 17.63
N GLN A 55 -18.19 -9.25 16.67
CA GLN A 55 -16.76 -9.12 16.89
C GLN A 55 -16.44 -7.94 17.83
N ALA A 56 -17.09 -6.80 17.61
CA ALA A 56 -16.93 -5.62 18.46
C ALA A 56 -17.36 -5.88 19.91
N GLU A 57 -18.51 -6.54 20.10
CA GLU A 57 -18.98 -6.97 21.44
C GLU A 57 -18.01 -7.94 22.13
N ALA A 58 -17.38 -8.83 21.37
CA ALA A 58 -16.39 -9.75 21.93
C ALA A 58 -15.13 -9.00 22.36
N LEU A 59 -14.69 -8.00 21.57
CA LEU A 59 -13.57 -7.13 21.91
C LEU A 59 -13.88 -6.28 23.15
N ASP A 60 -15.07 -5.71 23.28
CA ASP A 60 -15.48 -4.96 24.48
C ASP A 60 -15.40 -5.81 25.77
N ARG A 61 -15.65 -7.11 25.68
CA ARG A 61 -15.56 -8.05 26.81
C ARG A 61 -14.17 -8.64 27.03
N ALA A 62 -13.22 -8.39 26.11
CA ALA A 62 -11.88 -8.98 26.19
C ALA A 62 -11.13 -8.48 27.43
N PRO A 63 -10.53 -9.38 28.25
CA PRO A 63 -9.83 -9.01 29.49
C PRO A 63 -8.49 -8.32 29.22
N VAL A 64 -7.88 -8.58 28.06
CA VAL A 64 -6.62 -7.99 27.62
C VAL A 64 -6.84 -7.22 26.34
N LYS A 65 -6.38 -5.96 26.31
CA LYS A 65 -6.44 -5.08 25.16
C LYS A 65 -5.10 -5.09 24.44
N GLY A 66 -5.10 -5.47 23.17
CA GLY A 66 -3.93 -5.39 22.31
C GLY A 66 -3.65 -3.98 21.79
N PRO A 67 -2.50 -3.76 21.13
CA PRO A 67 -2.09 -2.45 20.62
C PRO A 67 -3.01 -1.87 19.53
N LEU A 68 -3.83 -2.70 18.87
CA LEU A 68 -4.83 -2.27 17.87
C LEU A 68 -6.27 -2.50 18.34
N HIS A 69 -6.50 -2.57 19.65
CA HIS A 69 -7.79 -2.97 20.19
C HIS A 69 -8.95 -2.09 19.71
N GLY A 70 -9.82 -2.69 18.90
CA GLY A 70 -11.00 -2.03 18.32
C GLY A 70 -10.71 -1.18 17.07
N VAL A 71 -9.49 -1.14 16.55
CA VAL A 71 -9.14 -0.38 15.33
C VAL A 71 -9.75 -1.05 14.08
N PRO A 72 -10.60 -0.34 13.29
CA PRO A 72 -11.21 -0.87 12.07
C PRO A 72 -10.19 -1.19 10.98
N LEU A 73 -10.12 -2.45 10.55
CA LEU A 73 -9.18 -2.98 9.57
C LEU A 73 -9.89 -3.48 8.30
N GLY A 74 -9.49 -2.95 7.13
CA GLY A 74 -9.83 -3.48 5.82
C GLY A 74 -8.80 -4.52 5.35
N ILE A 75 -9.24 -5.63 4.77
CA ILE A 75 -8.35 -6.72 4.35
C ILE A 75 -8.50 -6.95 2.86
N LYS A 76 -7.44 -6.65 2.09
CA LYS A 76 -7.45 -6.91 0.64
C LYS A 76 -7.85 -8.37 0.34
N ASP A 77 -8.74 -8.55 -0.64
CA ASP A 77 -9.33 -9.86 -0.96
C ASP A 77 -8.37 -10.82 -1.71
N VAL A 78 -7.11 -10.82 -1.29
CA VAL A 78 -6.10 -11.84 -1.63
C VAL A 78 -5.53 -12.53 -0.40
N PHE A 79 -5.76 -11.97 0.79
CA PHE A 79 -5.39 -12.58 2.06
C PHE A 79 -6.47 -13.57 2.51
N ASN A 80 -6.05 -14.74 2.89
CA ASN A 80 -6.92 -15.71 3.53
C ASN A 80 -7.47 -15.16 4.85
N THR A 81 -8.74 -15.42 5.11
CA THR A 81 -9.41 -15.15 6.39
C THR A 81 -10.22 -16.37 6.80
N ARG A 82 -10.13 -16.77 8.08
CA ARG A 82 -10.80 -17.98 8.58
C ARG A 82 -12.31 -17.87 8.64
N ASP A 83 -12.83 -16.65 8.74
CA ASP A 83 -14.23 -16.32 9.00
C ASP A 83 -14.93 -15.61 7.84
N MET A 84 -14.20 -15.14 6.84
CA MET A 84 -14.75 -14.47 5.65
C MET A 84 -14.33 -15.18 4.35
N PRO A 85 -15.11 -15.04 3.27
CA PRO A 85 -14.69 -15.57 1.97
C PRO A 85 -13.44 -14.84 1.45
N THR A 86 -12.65 -15.55 0.64
CA THR A 86 -11.52 -14.98 -0.11
C THR A 86 -11.71 -15.33 -1.58
N ALA A 87 -12.20 -14.35 -2.35
CA ALA A 87 -12.62 -14.55 -3.73
C ALA A 87 -11.57 -14.10 -4.77
N HIS A 88 -10.52 -13.39 -4.37
CA HIS A 88 -9.48 -12.87 -5.27
C HIS A 88 -10.05 -12.02 -6.43
N ASN A 89 -11.24 -11.47 -6.29
CA ASN A 89 -12.02 -10.82 -7.35
C ASN A 89 -12.18 -11.72 -8.60
N SER A 90 -12.31 -13.03 -8.42
CA SER A 90 -12.53 -13.99 -9.50
C SER A 90 -13.79 -14.81 -9.23
N PRO A 91 -14.72 -14.92 -10.20
CA PRO A 91 -15.96 -15.72 -10.05
C PRO A 91 -15.69 -17.16 -9.62
N ARG A 92 -14.54 -17.71 -10.04
CA ARG A 92 -14.11 -19.07 -9.66
C ARG A 92 -14.05 -19.30 -8.16
N TYR A 93 -13.65 -18.28 -7.40
CA TYR A 93 -13.49 -18.36 -5.95
C TYR A 93 -14.65 -17.71 -5.19
N ALA A 94 -15.78 -17.44 -5.88
CA ALA A 94 -16.97 -16.91 -5.23
C ALA A 94 -17.40 -17.86 -4.09
N GLY A 95 -17.48 -17.31 -2.87
CA GLY A 95 -17.83 -18.06 -1.67
C GLY A 95 -16.72 -18.98 -1.12
N SER A 96 -15.54 -19.02 -1.71
CA SER A 96 -14.39 -19.79 -1.19
C SER A 96 -13.99 -19.32 0.20
N ARG A 97 -13.95 -20.24 1.17
CA ARG A 97 -13.55 -19.97 2.56
C ARG A 97 -12.32 -20.78 2.91
N PRO A 98 -11.16 -20.12 3.09
CA PRO A 98 -9.89 -20.81 3.37
C PRO A 98 -9.87 -21.55 4.71
N GLY A 99 -10.64 -21.12 5.70
CA GLY A 99 -10.68 -21.71 7.04
C GLY A 99 -9.47 -21.36 7.93
N VAL A 100 -8.50 -20.63 7.41
CA VAL A 100 -7.31 -20.14 8.12
C VAL A 100 -7.07 -18.68 7.79
N ASP A 101 -6.49 -17.92 8.71
CA ASP A 101 -6.02 -16.57 8.46
C ASP A 101 -4.66 -16.61 7.77
N ALA A 102 -4.37 -15.64 6.91
CA ALA A 102 -3.02 -15.33 6.49
C ALA A 102 -2.22 -14.81 7.69
N ALA A 103 -0.91 -15.09 7.74
CA ALA A 103 -0.07 -14.70 8.88
C ALA A 103 -0.18 -13.19 9.24
N ALA A 104 -0.20 -12.31 8.24
CA ALA A 104 -0.40 -10.87 8.47
C ALA A 104 -1.78 -10.54 9.08
N VAL A 105 -2.83 -11.27 8.69
CA VAL A 105 -4.18 -11.11 9.25
C VAL A 105 -4.24 -11.61 10.69
N ASP A 106 -3.65 -12.76 10.96
CA ASP A 106 -3.62 -13.35 12.31
C ASP A 106 -2.86 -12.46 13.30
N THR A 107 -1.73 -11.90 12.87
CA THR A 107 -0.96 -10.89 13.65
C THR A 107 -1.82 -9.69 14.04
N LEU A 108 -2.54 -9.09 13.08
CA LEU A 108 -3.39 -7.92 13.36
C LEU A 108 -4.62 -8.28 14.19
N ARG A 109 -5.20 -9.47 13.98
CA ARG A 109 -6.29 -9.98 14.82
C ARG A 109 -5.83 -10.21 16.26
N ALA A 110 -4.64 -10.80 16.45
CA ALA A 110 -4.05 -11.00 17.76
C ALA A 110 -3.74 -9.68 18.47
N ALA A 111 -3.40 -8.63 17.71
CA ALA A 111 -3.24 -7.26 18.21
C ALA A 111 -4.56 -6.58 18.59
N GLY A 112 -5.72 -7.23 18.35
CA GLY A 112 -7.04 -6.72 18.72
C GLY A 112 -7.74 -5.87 17.65
N ALA A 113 -7.28 -5.88 16.41
CA ALA A 113 -7.94 -5.16 15.32
C ALA A 113 -9.37 -5.66 15.09
N LEU A 114 -10.27 -4.73 14.76
CA LEU A 114 -11.66 -5.00 14.39
C LEU A 114 -11.72 -5.21 12.87
N LEU A 115 -11.84 -6.47 12.42
CA LEU A 115 -11.83 -6.83 11.01
C LEU A 115 -13.16 -6.46 10.35
N VAL A 116 -13.16 -5.40 9.55
CA VAL A 116 -14.39 -4.85 8.94
C VAL A 116 -14.87 -5.71 7.79
N GLY A 117 -13.98 -6.08 6.86
CA GLY A 117 -14.37 -6.84 5.68
C GLY A 117 -13.23 -7.05 4.69
N LYS A 118 -13.56 -7.71 3.57
CA LYS A 118 -12.63 -7.93 2.47
C LYS A 118 -12.74 -6.79 1.47
N THR A 119 -11.63 -6.09 1.24
CA THR A 119 -11.58 -4.95 0.30
C THR A 119 -11.28 -5.41 -1.12
N VAL A 120 -11.89 -4.73 -2.10
CA VAL A 120 -11.78 -5.07 -3.52
C VAL A 120 -10.32 -5.00 -3.99
N THR A 121 -9.96 -5.98 -4.82
CA THR A 121 -8.70 -6.02 -5.56
C THR A 121 -8.97 -6.18 -7.05
N THR A 122 -7.99 -5.95 -7.92
CA THR A 122 -8.07 -6.45 -9.30
C THR A 122 -7.98 -7.98 -9.30
N GLU A 123 -8.43 -8.65 -10.36
CA GLU A 123 -8.45 -10.12 -10.40
C GLU A 123 -7.07 -10.69 -10.06
N PHE A 124 -7.01 -11.52 -8.99
CA PHE A 124 -5.79 -12.09 -8.39
C PHE A 124 -4.70 -11.07 -8.01
N ALA A 125 -5.02 -9.77 -7.93
CA ALA A 125 -4.05 -8.67 -7.81
C ALA A 125 -3.00 -8.63 -8.96
N ALA A 126 -3.26 -9.29 -10.06
CA ALA A 126 -2.29 -9.58 -11.11
C ALA A 126 -2.59 -8.92 -12.45
N THR A 127 -3.58 -8.03 -12.51
CA THR A 127 -3.95 -7.30 -13.74
C THR A 127 -3.92 -5.78 -13.52
N LEU A 128 -3.78 -5.02 -14.61
CA LEU A 128 -3.98 -3.57 -14.64
C LEU A 128 -5.43 -3.19 -14.94
N ARG A 129 -6.29 -4.17 -15.23
CA ARG A 129 -7.73 -3.94 -15.41
C ARG A 129 -8.32 -3.50 -14.09
N GLY A 130 -9.07 -2.39 -14.11
CA GLY A 130 -9.75 -1.86 -12.95
C GLY A 130 -10.87 -2.79 -12.45
N GLY A 131 -11.27 -2.57 -11.22
CA GLY A 131 -12.41 -3.25 -10.59
C GLY A 131 -13.63 -2.34 -10.48
N LYS A 132 -14.56 -2.72 -9.62
CA LYS A 132 -15.78 -1.94 -9.35
C LYS A 132 -15.53 -0.71 -8.48
N THR A 133 -14.45 -0.68 -7.69
CA THR A 133 -14.17 0.40 -6.74
C THR A 133 -13.92 1.72 -7.45
N ARG A 134 -14.50 2.79 -6.92
CA ARG A 134 -14.36 4.15 -7.41
C ARG A 134 -13.54 5.00 -6.45
N ASN A 135 -12.90 6.03 -6.97
CA ASN A 135 -12.16 6.98 -6.13
C ASN A 135 -13.14 7.79 -5.28
N PRO A 136 -13.00 7.85 -3.94
CA PRO A 136 -13.94 8.57 -3.07
C PRO A 136 -13.94 10.10 -3.27
N HIS A 137 -12.86 10.67 -3.84
CA HIS A 137 -12.78 12.11 -4.16
C HIS A 137 -13.51 12.45 -5.47
N ASP A 138 -13.48 11.55 -6.46
CA ASP A 138 -14.18 11.68 -7.75
C ASP A 138 -14.55 10.28 -8.27
N PRO A 139 -15.82 9.86 -8.18
CA PRO A 139 -16.26 8.52 -8.62
C PRO A 139 -16.11 8.25 -10.11
N ALA A 140 -15.83 9.27 -10.93
CA ALA A 140 -15.50 9.10 -12.35
C ALA A 140 -14.06 8.62 -12.59
N ARG A 141 -13.23 8.62 -11.54
CA ARG A 141 -11.80 8.27 -11.60
C ARG A 141 -11.50 6.94 -10.93
N THR A 142 -10.43 6.29 -11.38
CA THR A 142 -9.92 5.08 -10.74
C THR A 142 -9.34 5.40 -9.35
N PRO A 143 -9.54 4.54 -8.34
CA PRO A 143 -8.80 4.65 -7.07
C PRO A 143 -7.37 4.09 -7.17
N GLY A 144 -6.95 3.69 -8.37
CA GLY A 144 -5.74 2.89 -8.55
C GLY A 144 -5.99 1.40 -8.27
N GLY A 145 -4.90 0.66 -8.16
CA GLY A 145 -4.95 -0.79 -7.88
C GLY A 145 -3.54 -1.41 -7.88
N SER A 146 -3.43 -2.67 -7.55
CA SER A 146 -4.52 -3.67 -7.34
C SER A 146 -5.23 -3.52 -5.99
N SER A 147 -4.70 -2.83 -4.98
CA SER A 147 -5.32 -2.64 -3.65
C SER A 147 -6.35 -1.49 -3.67
N SER A 148 -7.26 -1.52 -4.65
CA SER A 148 -8.25 -0.45 -4.92
C SER A 148 -9.15 -0.17 -3.73
N GLY A 149 -9.83 -1.20 -3.22
CA GLY A 149 -10.75 -1.06 -2.09
C GLY A 149 -10.04 -0.72 -0.79
N SER A 150 -8.80 -1.18 -0.60
CA SER A 150 -8.03 -0.88 0.63
C SER A 150 -7.71 0.61 0.75
N ALA A 151 -7.18 1.23 -0.31
CA ALA A 151 -6.91 2.66 -0.31
C ALA A 151 -8.19 3.49 -0.22
N ALA A 152 -9.22 3.13 -1.01
CA ALA A 152 -10.49 3.85 -1.04
C ALA A 152 -11.23 3.78 0.31
N SER A 153 -11.25 2.62 0.99
CA SER A 153 -11.92 2.48 2.29
C SER A 153 -11.28 3.33 3.38
N VAL A 154 -9.95 3.47 3.37
CA VAL A 154 -9.24 4.34 4.32
C VAL A 154 -9.50 5.81 4.01
N ALA A 155 -9.43 6.22 2.74
CA ALA A 155 -9.69 7.59 2.32
C ALA A 155 -11.13 8.03 2.59
N ASP A 156 -12.11 7.12 2.45
CA ASP A 156 -13.53 7.39 2.69
C ASP A 156 -13.96 7.13 4.14
N PHE A 157 -13.05 6.94 5.09
CA PHE A 157 -13.36 6.70 6.51
C PHE A 157 -14.23 5.46 6.77
N GLN A 158 -14.23 4.48 5.86
CA GLN A 158 -14.91 3.19 6.03
C GLN A 158 -14.06 2.20 6.83
N THR A 159 -12.74 2.40 6.83
CA THR A 159 -11.77 1.73 7.71
C THR A 159 -10.74 2.74 8.21
N THR A 160 -10.06 2.44 9.30
CA THR A 160 -8.98 3.31 9.82
C THR A 160 -7.65 2.94 9.20
N ILE A 161 -7.40 1.63 9.08
CA ILE A 161 -6.21 1.03 8.47
C ILE A 161 -6.65 -0.05 7.48
N ALA A 162 -5.76 -0.41 6.53
CA ALA A 162 -6.03 -1.53 5.64
C ALA A 162 -4.75 -2.26 5.21
N LEU A 163 -4.90 -3.58 4.93
CA LEU A 163 -3.89 -4.39 4.26
C LEU A 163 -4.03 -4.28 2.75
N GLY A 164 -2.89 -4.12 2.09
CA GLY A 164 -2.72 -4.23 0.64
C GLY A 164 -1.57 -5.15 0.26
N THR A 165 -1.26 -5.22 -1.02
CA THR A 165 -0.07 -5.91 -1.55
C THR A 165 0.53 -5.12 -2.70
N GLN A 166 1.84 -5.25 -2.91
CA GLN A 166 2.52 -4.63 -4.03
C GLN A 166 3.51 -5.57 -4.72
N THR A 167 3.34 -5.71 -6.05
CA THR A 167 4.29 -6.34 -6.98
C THR A 167 4.99 -5.30 -7.84
N GLY A 168 4.24 -4.35 -8.37
CA GLY A 168 4.72 -3.17 -9.09
C GLY A 168 4.49 -1.90 -8.26
N GLY A 169 3.28 -1.34 -8.32
CA GLY A 169 2.87 -0.13 -7.60
C GLY A 169 1.54 -0.28 -6.86
N SER A 170 1.14 -1.50 -6.52
CA SER A 170 -0.23 -1.81 -6.09
C SER A 170 -0.60 -1.38 -4.65
N THR A 171 0.31 -0.73 -3.93
CA THR A 171 0.07 -0.09 -2.63
C THR A 171 0.32 1.42 -2.73
N ILE A 172 1.48 1.80 -3.21
CA ILE A 172 1.91 3.21 -3.24
C ILE A 172 1.05 4.03 -4.19
N ARG A 173 0.79 3.54 -5.42
CA ARG A 173 -0.03 4.27 -6.40
C ARG A 173 -1.47 4.48 -5.92
N PRO A 174 -2.23 3.48 -5.42
CA PRO A 174 -3.54 3.72 -4.82
C PRO A 174 -3.47 4.67 -3.62
N GLY A 175 -2.41 4.61 -2.80
CA GLY A 175 -2.18 5.57 -1.71
C GLY A 175 -2.12 7.00 -2.21
N SER A 176 -1.33 7.26 -3.28
CA SER A 176 -1.24 8.57 -3.92
C SER A 176 -2.58 9.04 -4.47
N PHE A 177 -3.28 8.20 -5.25
CA PHE A 177 -4.55 8.56 -5.89
C PHE A 177 -5.71 8.80 -4.92
N ASN A 178 -5.64 8.25 -3.71
CA ASN A 178 -6.66 8.42 -2.68
C ASN A 178 -6.23 9.38 -1.55
N GLY A 179 -5.03 9.95 -1.62
CA GLY A 179 -4.58 10.93 -0.64
C GLY A 179 -4.38 10.36 0.77
N VAL A 180 -3.91 9.12 0.89
CA VAL A 180 -3.66 8.45 2.16
C VAL A 180 -2.21 8.01 2.31
N TYR A 181 -1.72 7.91 3.54
CA TYR A 181 -0.45 7.26 3.77
C TYR A 181 -0.53 5.78 3.34
N ALA A 182 0.47 5.35 2.59
CA ALA A 182 0.60 3.98 2.15
C ALA A 182 2.05 3.53 2.25
N MET A 183 2.27 2.37 2.82
CA MET A 183 3.61 1.84 3.00
C MET A 183 3.78 0.50 2.31
N LYS A 184 4.87 0.37 1.57
CA LYS A 184 5.45 -0.91 1.19
C LYS A 184 6.68 -1.13 2.08
N PRO A 185 6.61 -2.00 3.09
CA PRO A 185 7.74 -2.31 3.95
C PRO A 185 8.91 -2.94 3.17
N THR A 186 10.03 -3.09 3.82
CA THR A 186 11.13 -3.95 3.33
C THR A 186 10.56 -5.32 2.94
N TRP A 187 10.98 -5.82 1.78
CA TRP A 187 10.49 -7.10 1.27
C TRP A 187 10.71 -8.22 2.30
N ASN A 188 9.67 -9.03 2.52
CA ASN A 188 9.66 -10.16 3.43
C ASN A 188 9.82 -9.83 4.93
N SER A 189 9.78 -8.55 5.34
CA SER A 189 9.73 -8.18 6.76
C SER A 189 8.38 -8.51 7.40
N ILE A 190 7.29 -8.55 6.62
CA ILE A 190 5.98 -9.08 7.03
C ILE A 190 5.75 -10.39 6.29
N SER A 191 5.35 -11.44 7.03
CA SER A 191 5.09 -12.76 6.45
C SER A 191 4.04 -12.70 5.35
N ARG A 192 4.34 -13.37 4.24
CA ARG A 192 3.48 -13.47 3.05
C ARG A 192 2.67 -14.76 3.00
N GLU A 193 2.74 -15.57 4.06
CA GLU A 193 1.96 -16.79 4.15
C GLU A 193 0.46 -16.50 4.11
N GLY A 194 -0.27 -17.27 3.32
CA GLY A 194 -1.73 -17.19 3.25
C GLY A 194 -2.27 -16.07 2.38
N PHE A 195 -1.45 -15.38 1.56
CA PHE A 195 -1.99 -14.61 0.45
C PHE A 195 -1.52 -15.17 -0.91
N LYS A 196 -2.34 -14.97 -1.95
CA LYS A 196 -2.02 -15.45 -3.30
C LYS A 196 -0.90 -14.60 -3.90
N MET A 197 0.32 -15.16 -3.91
CA MET A 197 1.50 -14.52 -4.51
C MET A 197 1.53 -14.70 -6.03
N GLY A 198 1.95 -13.65 -6.74
CA GLY A 198 2.23 -13.69 -8.17
C GLY A 198 3.73 -13.78 -8.45
N THR A 199 4.50 -12.82 -7.94
CA THR A 199 5.94 -12.68 -8.19
C THR A 199 6.69 -12.81 -6.85
N ILE A 200 7.30 -13.95 -6.61
CA ILE A 200 7.88 -14.33 -5.32
C ILE A 200 8.94 -13.33 -4.85
N SER A 201 9.78 -12.84 -5.76
CA SER A 201 10.88 -11.90 -5.46
C SER A 201 10.45 -10.44 -5.26
N ALA A 202 9.19 -10.11 -5.60
CA ALA A 202 8.67 -8.74 -5.57
C ALA A 202 7.49 -8.56 -4.61
N ASP A 203 6.56 -9.52 -4.56
CA ASP A 203 5.32 -9.38 -3.79
C ASP A 203 5.60 -9.06 -2.33
N THR A 204 5.01 -7.97 -1.86
CA THR A 204 5.19 -7.44 -0.50
C THR A 204 3.83 -7.09 0.09
N VAL A 205 3.63 -7.34 1.38
CA VAL A 205 2.47 -6.84 2.13
C VAL A 205 2.52 -5.31 2.15
N GLY A 206 1.40 -4.65 1.89
CA GLY A 206 1.27 -3.21 1.94
C GLY A 206 0.35 -2.77 3.08
N LEU A 207 0.61 -1.60 3.62
CA LEU A 207 -0.12 -1.00 4.73
C LEU A 207 -0.72 0.33 4.29
N TYR A 208 -1.94 0.63 4.74
CA TYR A 208 -2.61 1.91 4.54
C TYR A 208 -3.07 2.48 5.87
N ALA A 209 -2.93 3.78 6.02
CA ALA A 209 -3.41 4.54 7.18
C ALA A 209 -3.71 5.99 6.78
N ARG A 210 -4.40 6.74 7.65
CA ARG A 210 -4.61 8.18 7.45
C ARG A 210 -3.48 9.04 8.01
N THR A 211 -2.68 8.50 8.92
CA THR A 211 -1.57 9.22 9.56
C THR A 211 -0.30 8.39 9.54
N ALA A 212 0.85 9.05 9.66
CA ALA A 212 2.14 8.38 9.78
C ALA A 212 2.29 7.68 11.16
N GLU A 213 1.67 8.22 12.20
CA GLU A 213 1.62 7.63 13.53
C GLU A 213 0.90 6.29 13.52
N ASP A 214 -0.15 6.15 12.71
CA ASP A 214 -0.86 4.88 12.55
C ASP A 214 0.01 3.86 11.77
N LEU A 215 0.84 4.31 10.81
CA LEU A 215 1.84 3.43 10.19
C LEU A 215 2.91 3.01 11.19
N ALA A 216 3.34 3.91 12.08
CA ALA A 216 4.29 3.57 13.15
C ALA A 216 3.71 2.54 14.11
N LEU A 217 2.43 2.67 14.48
CA LEU A 217 1.72 1.68 15.29
C LEU A 217 1.66 0.31 14.59
N LEU A 218 1.43 0.27 13.27
CA LEU A 218 1.48 -0.96 12.50
C LEU A 218 2.90 -1.54 12.43
N ALA A 219 3.93 -0.69 12.31
CA ALA A 219 5.33 -1.12 12.35
C ALA A 219 5.69 -1.77 13.70
N ASP A 220 5.13 -1.26 14.80
CA ASP A 220 5.29 -1.87 16.13
C ASP A 220 4.62 -3.24 16.20
N VAL A 221 3.40 -3.38 15.66
CA VAL A 221 2.65 -4.64 15.66
C VAL A 221 3.33 -5.73 14.82
N PHE A 222 3.96 -5.35 13.70
CA PHE A 222 4.71 -6.27 12.84
C PHE A 222 6.18 -6.41 13.22
N ASP A 223 6.61 -5.73 14.29
CA ASP A 223 8.00 -5.75 14.78
C ASP A 223 9.03 -5.37 13.69
N LEU A 224 8.69 -4.37 12.86
CA LEU A 224 9.60 -3.90 11.82
C LEU A 224 10.83 -3.23 12.47
N ASP A 225 12.03 -3.63 12.05
CA ASP A 225 13.32 -3.08 12.53
C ASP A 225 13.47 -3.10 14.06
N ALA A 226 12.99 -4.16 14.73
CA ALA A 226 12.92 -4.28 16.19
C ALA A 226 14.20 -3.99 16.96
N LEU A 227 15.34 -4.12 16.29
CA LEU A 227 16.66 -3.97 16.91
C LEU A 227 17.10 -2.51 17.13
N GLU A 228 16.46 -1.53 16.48
CA GLU A 228 16.93 -0.14 16.47
C GLU A 228 16.11 0.81 17.36
N GLY A 229 14.92 0.41 17.83
CA GLY A 229 14.04 1.26 18.64
C GLY A 229 13.54 2.53 17.91
N PRO A 230 12.71 3.38 18.55
CA PRO A 230 12.28 4.63 17.94
C PRO A 230 13.45 5.61 17.88
N MET A 231 13.83 6.02 16.67
CA MET A 231 14.83 7.06 16.46
C MET A 231 14.18 8.44 16.40
N PRO A 232 14.59 9.40 17.21
CA PRO A 232 14.17 10.78 17.02
C PRO A 232 14.77 11.30 15.71
N VAL A 233 13.92 11.75 14.80
CA VAL A 233 14.32 12.34 13.52
C VAL A 233 13.96 13.83 13.50
N THR A 234 14.71 14.60 12.73
CA THR A 234 14.44 16.01 12.48
C THR A 234 14.71 16.33 11.01
N LEU A 235 13.99 17.29 10.46
CA LEU A 235 14.28 17.79 9.11
C LEU A 235 15.51 18.71 9.10
N ALA A 236 15.78 19.42 10.18
CA ALA A 236 16.95 20.29 10.26
C ALA A 236 18.24 19.46 10.21
N GLY A 237 19.02 19.65 9.15
CA GLY A 237 20.26 18.92 8.87
C GLY A 237 20.06 17.55 8.23
N ALA A 238 18.82 17.08 8.04
CA ALA A 238 18.55 15.82 7.34
C ALA A 238 19.04 15.86 5.89
N ARG A 239 19.74 14.80 5.47
CA ARG A 239 20.24 14.67 4.09
C ARG A 239 19.15 14.02 3.24
N VAL A 240 18.49 14.82 2.41
CA VAL A 240 17.39 14.38 1.55
C VAL A 240 17.85 14.36 0.10
N ALA A 241 17.75 13.21 -0.56
CA ALA A 241 18.00 13.10 -2.00
C ALA A 241 16.72 13.29 -2.79
N ILE A 242 16.78 14.05 -3.90
CA ILE A 242 15.69 14.16 -4.88
C ILE A 242 15.99 13.19 -6.03
N CYS A 243 15.27 12.09 -6.10
CA CYS A 243 15.43 11.07 -7.13
C CYS A 243 14.28 11.10 -8.14
N ARG A 244 14.56 11.60 -9.34
CA ARG A 244 13.56 11.65 -10.42
C ARG A 244 13.36 10.30 -11.11
N THR A 245 14.25 9.35 -10.92
CA THR A 245 14.26 8.00 -11.50
C THR A 245 14.41 7.98 -13.03
N PRO A 246 14.83 6.86 -13.64
CA PRO A 246 14.92 6.76 -15.12
C PRO A 246 13.59 6.91 -15.85
N VAL A 247 12.45 6.81 -15.14
CA VAL A 247 11.11 6.95 -15.72
C VAL A 247 10.52 8.36 -15.57
N TRP A 248 11.34 9.34 -15.16
CA TRP A 248 10.93 10.74 -15.00
C TRP A 248 10.17 11.35 -16.20
N PRO A 249 10.48 11.01 -17.47
CA PRO A 249 9.71 11.52 -18.61
C PRO A 249 8.21 11.15 -18.61
N LYS A 250 7.78 10.24 -17.76
CA LYS A 250 6.36 9.89 -17.57
C LYS A 250 5.65 10.76 -16.52
N ALA A 251 6.38 11.59 -15.77
CA ALA A 251 5.78 12.49 -14.79
C ALA A 251 4.93 13.55 -15.48
N GLN A 252 3.71 13.74 -14.97
CA GLN A 252 2.80 14.78 -15.42
C GLN A 252 3.12 16.12 -14.74
N PRO A 253 2.64 17.27 -15.27
CA PRO A 253 2.99 18.58 -14.75
C PRO A 253 2.75 18.76 -13.25
N GLU A 254 1.67 18.18 -12.70
CA GLU A 254 1.34 18.23 -11.28
C GLU A 254 2.37 17.50 -10.41
N VAL A 255 3.01 16.45 -10.91
CA VAL A 255 4.12 15.79 -10.21
C VAL A 255 5.37 16.65 -10.22
N HIS A 256 5.65 17.31 -11.33
CA HIS A 256 6.75 18.29 -11.39
C HIS A 256 6.55 19.42 -10.38
N ALA A 257 5.32 19.96 -10.30
CA ALA A 257 4.96 20.99 -9.33
C ALA A 257 5.12 20.51 -7.89
N ALA A 258 4.56 19.33 -7.56
CA ALA A 258 4.63 18.73 -6.23
C ALA A 258 6.09 18.48 -5.79
N MET A 259 6.93 17.93 -6.67
CA MET A 259 8.36 17.73 -6.39
C MET A 259 9.09 19.05 -6.13
N THR A 260 8.81 20.10 -6.91
CA THR A 260 9.41 21.42 -6.72
C THR A 260 9.00 22.06 -5.41
N GLN A 261 7.70 21.99 -5.06
CA GLN A 261 7.18 22.51 -3.80
C GLN A 261 7.75 21.76 -2.60
N ALA A 262 7.78 20.41 -2.68
CA ALA A 262 8.35 19.58 -1.62
C ALA A 262 9.84 19.86 -1.39
N GLU A 263 10.62 20.03 -2.47
CA GLU A 263 12.04 20.40 -2.38
C GLU A 263 12.22 21.76 -1.69
N ALA A 264 11.44 22.77 -2.07
CA ALA A 264 11.50 24.09 -1.46
C ALA A 264 11.13 24.05 0.03
N ALA A 265 10.06 23.34 0.38
CA ALA A 265 9.61 23.18 1.76
C ALA A 265 10.65 22.46 2.62
N LEU A 266 11.25 21.37 2.13
CA LEU A 266 12.30 20.65 2.84
C LEU A 266 13.54 21.52 3.10
N ARG A 267 13.96 22.31 2.10
CA ARG A 267 15.06 23.28 2.27
C ARG A 267 14.71 24.36 3.30
N ALA A 268 13.49 24.89 3.26
CA ALA A 268 13.00 25.86 4.24
C ALA A 268 12.95 25.30 5.67
N ALA A 269 12.65 24.01 5.81
CA ALA A 269 12.70 23.28 7.09
C ALA A 269 14.14 22.94 7.56
N GLY A 270 15.17 23.35 6.81
CA GLY A 270 16.58 23.19 7.16
C GLY A 270 17.21 21.86 6.72
N ALA A 271 16.55 21.09 5.84
CA ALA A 271 17.12 19.88 5.28
C ALA A 271 18.25 20.21 4.26
N VAL A 272 19.27 19.36 4.19
CA VAL A 272 20.32 19.38 3.18
C VAL A 272 19.82 18.57 1.99
N VAL A 273 19.28 19.27 1.00
CA VAL A 273 18.65 18.65 -0.17
C VAL A 273 19.60 18.68 -1.38
N SER A 274 19.79 17.52 -2.02
CA SER A 274 20.60 17.37 -3.24
C SER A 274 19.91 16.47 -4.26
N ASP A 275 20.20 16.66 -5.54
CA ASP A 275 19.76 15.76 -6.59
C ASP A 275 20.52 14.42 -6.51
N LEU A 276 19.80 13.35 -6.83
CA LEU A 276 20.33 11.99 -6.94
C LEU A 276 20.06 11.45 -8.35
N ASP A 277 21.10 11.37 -9.16
CA ASP A 277 21.06 10.65 -10.43
C ASP A 277 21.55 9.21 -10.20
N LEU A 278 20.63 8.26 -10.43
CA LEU A 278 20.98 6.85 -10.34
C LEU A 278 21.88 6.43 -11.49
N PRO A 279 22.87 5.54 -11.27
CA PRO A 279 23.71 4.98 -12.33
C PRO A 279 22.88 4.42 -13.50
N GLU A 280 23.40 4.51 -14.73
CA GLU A 280 22.70 4.11 -15.96
C GLU A 280 22.14 2.67 -15.93
N ILE A 281 22.80 1.77 -15.19
CA ILE A 281 22.35 0.39 -15.03
C ILE A 281 20.90 0.30 -14.51
N PHE A 282 20.43 1.29 -13.72
CA PHE A 282 19.05 1.33 -13.20
C PHE A 282 18.01 1.58 -14.31
N ALA A 283 18.37 2.12 -15.45
CA ALA A 283 17.46 2.28 -16.59
C ALA A 283 16.98 0.93 -17.16
N ARG A 284 17.74 -0.16 -16.94
CA ARG A 284 17.41 -1.52 -17.38
C ARG A 284 16.46 -2.26 -16.43
N PHE A 285 16.05 -1.63 -15.34
CA PHE A 285 15.26 -2.27 -14.28
C PHE A 285 13.87 -2.72 -14.76
N ALA A 286 13.23 -1.93 -15.62
CA ALA A 286 11.89 -2.25 -16.15
C ALA A 286 11.90 -3.55 -16.96
N ASP A 287 12.92 -3.75 -17.81
CA ASP A 287 13.09 -4.98 -18.59
C ASP A 287 13.37 -6.19 -17.70
N ALA A 288 14.26 -6.02 -16.72
CA ALA A 288 14.57 -7.09 -15.77
C ALA A 288 13.32 -7.51 -14.99
N GLN A 289 12.51 -6.55 -14.54
CA GLN A 289 11.26 -6.83 -13.85
C GLN A 289 10.27 -7.58 -14.73
N ALA A 290 10.09 -7.18 -15.98
CA ALA A 290 9.19 -7.87 -16.90
C ALA A 290 9.59 -9.34 -17.09
N ARG A 291 10.88 -9.63 -17.26
CA ARG A 291 11.41 -11.00 -17.42
C ARG A 291 11.26 -11.83 -16.16
N ILE A 292 11.55 -11.27 -14.99
CA ILE A 292 11.38 -11.94 -13.69
C ILE A 292 9.90 -12.23 -13.44
N HIS A 293 9.03 -11.24 -13.66
CA HIS A 293 7.60 -11.39 -13.50
C HIS A 293 7.02 -12.48 -14.42
N ALA A 294 7.39 -12.49 -15.69
CA ALA A 294 6.96 -13.53 -16.65
C ALA A 294 7.38 -14.93 -16.19
N ARG A 295 8.58 -15.08 -15.61
CA ARG A 295 9.08 -16.36 -15.11
C ARG A 295 8.38 -16.81 -13.83
N GLU A 296 8.21 -15.93 -12.87
CA GLU A 296 7.70 -16.30 -11.54
C GLU A 296 6.19 -16.52 -11.53
N THR A 297 5.42 -15.78 -12.35
CA THR A 297 3.96 -15.94 -12.44
C THR A 297 3.51 -17.20 -13.19
N ARG A 298 4.42 -17.91 -13.84
CA ARG A 298 4.11 -19.09 -14.63
C ARG A 298 3.27 -20.15 -13.90
N SER A 299 3.69 -20.53 -12.72
CA SER A 299 3.04 -21.59 -11.93
C SER A 299 1.89 -21.09 -11.06
N THR A 300 1.82 -19.77 -10.86
CA THR A 300 0.83 -19.14 -9.98
C THR A 300 -0.61 -19.42 -10.41
N PHE A 301 -0.87 -19.46 -11.73
CA PHE A 301 -2.21 -19.65 -12.31
C PHE A 301 -2.41 -21.04 -12.92
N LEU A 302 -1.55 -22.01 -12.65
CA LEU A 302 -1.65 -23.34 -13.23
C LEU A 302 -2.94 -24.08 -12.83
N ASN A 303 -3.40 -23.90 -11.58
CA ASN A 303 -4.65 -24.49 -11.12
C ASN A 303 -5.85 -23.84 -11.85
N GLU A 304 -5.89 -22.51 -11.92
CA GLU A 304 -6.93 -21.77 -12.63
C GLU A 304 -6.96 -22.13 -14.12
N TYR A 305 -5.81 -22.22 -14.77
CA TYR A 305 -5.67 -22.63 -16.16
C TYR A 305 -6.28 -23.99 -16.44
N ARG A 306 -6.08 -24.97 -15.56
CA ARG A 306 -6.60 -26.32 -15.71
C ARG A 306 -8.09 -26.48 -15.42
N THR A 307 -8.65 -25.58 -14.61
CA THR A 307 -9.95 -25.77 -14.00
C THR A 307 -10.96 -24.67 -14.33
N THR A 308 -10.56 -23.64 -15.09
CA THR A 308 -11.41 -22.50 -15.48
C THR A 308 -11.40 -22.34 -16.99
N PRO A 309 -12.39 -22.87 -17.72
CA PRO A 309 -12.42 -22.83 -19.20
C PRO A 309 -12.39 -21.42 -19.78
N ASP A 310 -13.04 -20.47 -19.09
CA ASP A 310 -13.16 -19.06 -19.45
C ASP A 310 -12.10 -18.16 -18.77
N LEU A 311 -11.01 -18.74 -18.27
CA LEU A 311 -9.90 -17.97 -17.71
C LEU A 311 -9.44 -16.90 -18.71
N HIS A 312 -9.26 -15.66 -18.23
CA HIS A 312 -8.85 -14.56 -19.10
C HIS A 312 -7.51 -14.85 -19.79
N GLU A 313 -7.41 -14.42 -21.04
CA GLU A 313 -6.29 -14.73 -21.94
C GLU A 313 -4.91 -14.29 -21.37
N GLU A 314 -4.90 -13.20 -20.60
CA GLU A 314 -3.70 -12.73 -19.90
C GLU A 314 -3.09 -13.79 -18.94
N PHE A 315 -3.94 -14.53 -18.22
CA PHE A 315 -3.48 -15.60 -17.33
C PHE A 315 -3.10 -16.87 -18.09
N LYS A 316 -3.81 -17.19 -19.18
CA LYS A 316 -3.46 -18.30 -20.07
C LYS A 316 -2.08 -18.08 -20.68
N ALA A 317 -1.83 -16.89 -21.22
CA ALA A 317 -0.54 -16.53 -21.81
C ALA A 317 0.64 -16.72 -20.83
N ARG A 318 0.45 -16.36 -19.56
CA ARG A 318 1.47 -16.55 -18.50
C ARG A 318 1.79 -18.05 -18.28
N VAL A 319 0.77 -18.88 -18.18
CA VAL A 319 0.95 -20.33 -17.94
C VAL A 319 1.56 -21.02 -19.16
N GLU A 320 1.15 -20.62 -20.36
CA GLU A 320 1.62 -21.16 -21.65
C GLU A 320 3.00 -20.62 -22.06
N HIS A 321 3.58 -19.68 -21.30
CA HIS A 321 4.89 -19.08 -21.58
C HIS A 321 5.02 -18.37 -22.92
N ARG A 322 3.99 -17.72 -23.41
CA ARG A 322 4.02 -17.05 -24.70
C ARG A 322 5.12 -15.97 -24.78
N ASP A 323 5.42 -15.32 -23.65
CA ASP A 323 6.44 -14.28 -23.52
C ASP A 323 7.61 -14.71 -22.61
N ALA A 324 7.92 -16.00 -22.58
CA ALA A 324 8.96 -16.51 -21.68
C ALA A 324 10.35 -16.02 -22.11
N PRO A 325 11.12 -15.40 -21.19
CA PRO A 325 12.49 -15.03 -21.49
C PRO A 325 13.38 -16.27 -21.66
N ALA A 326 14.39 -16.18 -22.52
CA ALA A 326 15.41 -17.20 -22.62
C ALA A 326 16.16 -17.35 -21.29
N ALA A 327 16.69 -18.54 -21.00
CA ALA A 327 17.39 -18.81 -19.74
C ALA A 327 18.59 -17.88 -19.50
N ALA A 328 19.27 -17.46 -20.54
CA ALA A 328 20.37 -16.47 -20.45
C ALA A 328 19.86 -15.10 -20.03
N GLU A 329 18.79 -14.61 -20.67
CA GLU A 329 18.15 -13.32 -20.36
C GLU A 329 17.62 -13.28 -18.92
N LEU A 330 17.06 -14.38 -18.46
CA LEU A 330 16.56 -14.50 -17.08
C LEU A 330 17.71 -14.43 -16.07
N ARG A 331 18.83 -15.14 -16.32
CA ARG A 331 20.02 -15.07 -15.46
C ARG A 331 20.58 -13.64 -15.42
N GLU A 332 20.62 -12.95 -16.55
CA GLU A 332 21.05 -11.55 -16.61
C GLU A 332 20.11 -10.63 -15.83
N ALA A 333 18.78 -10.84 -15.93
CA ALA A 333 17.80 -10.06 -15.18
C ALA A 333 17.99 -10.18 -13.67
N TYR A 334 18.12 -11.39 -13.13
CA TYR A 334 18.38 -11.59 -11.69
C TYR A 334 19.73 -11.00 -11.28
N LYS A 335 20.81 -11.24 -12.06
CA LYS A 335 22.12 -10.66 -11.78
C LYS A 335 22.11 -9.12 -11.76
N LEU A 336 21.40 -8.50 -12.71
CA LEU A 336 21.25 -7.05 -12.75
C LEU A 336 20.58 -6.54 -11.48
N VAL A 337 19.47 -7.18 -11.08
CA VAL A 337 18.74 -6.78 -9.87
C VAL A 337 19.60 -6.92 -8.62
N ASP A 338 20.37 -7.99 -8.48
CA ASP A 338 21.26 -8.20 -7.31
C ASP A 338 22.38 -7.15 -7.27
N ILE A 339 22.97 -6.81 -8.42
CA ILE A 339 23.95 -5.70 -8.52
C ILE A 339 23.31 -4.36 -8.12
N CYS A 340 22.13 -4.06 -8.65
CA CYS A 340 21.43 -2.81 -8.34
C CYS A 340 21.02 -2.71 -6.87
N ARG A 341 20.65 -3.82 -6.21
CA ARG A 341 20.35 -3.83 -4.77
C ARG A 341 21.57 -3.44 -3.94
N ALA A 342 22.73 -4.04 -4.25
CA ALA A 342 23.98 -3.70 -3.55
C ALA A 342 24.40 -2.24 -3.79
N LEU A 343 24.38 -1.79 -5.05
CA LEU A 343 24.68 -0.40 -5.39
C LEU A 343 23.72 0.59 -4.71
N PHE A 344 22.42 0.25 -4.64
CA PHE A 344 21.45 1.14 -4.01
C PHE A 344 21.64 1.22 -2.49
N ASP A 345 21.98 0.13 -1.82
CA ASP A 345 22.31 0.15 -0.39
C ASP A 345 23.49 1.10 -0.10
N ASP A 346 24.53 1.11 -0.96
CA ASP A 346 25.67 2.00 -0.84
C ASP A 346 25.28 3.47 -1.14
N ILE A 347 24.51 3.72 -2.19
CA ILE A 347 24.02 5.05 -2.56
C ILE A 347 23.15 5.63 -1.45
N ALA A 348 22.19 4.86 -0.98
CA ALA A 348 21.21 5.30 0.01
C ALA A 348 21.84 5.54 1.40
N ALA A 349 23.00 4.94 1.71
CA ALA A 349 23.75 5.19 2.94
C ALA A 349 24.21 6.65 3.10
N ALA A 350 24.32 7.40 2.00
CA ALA A 350 24.67 8.81 2.02
C ALA A 350 23.52 9.73 2.46
N TYR A 351 22.29 9.23 2.53
CA TYR A 351 21.07 9.99 2.77
C TYR A 351 20.27 9.45 3.95
N ASP A 352 19.48 10.31 4.55
CA ASP A 352 18.54 9.91 5.58
C ASP A 352 17.25 9.38 4.95
N VAL A 353 16.77 10.03 3.86
CA VAL A 353 15.68 9.56 3.00
C VAL A 353 15.86 10.05 1.57
N ILE A 354 15.18 9.40 0.63
CA ILE A 354 15.13 9.75 -0.79
C ILE A 354 13.69 10.10 -1.14
N LEU A 355 13.46 11.31 -1.68
CA LEU A 355 12.16 11.76 -2.17
C LEU A 355 12.01 11.43 -3.65
N THR A 356 10.86 10.86 -4.04
CA THR A 356 10.57 10.44 -5.42
C THR A 356 9.07 10.49 -5.69
N PRO A 357 8.58 10.55 -6.96
CA PRO A 357 7.15 10.45 -7.23
C PRO A 357 6.50 9.14 -6.78
N SER A 358 5.26 9.20 -6.30
CA SER A 358 4.46 8.01 -5.97
C SER A 358 3.65 7.47 -7.16
N ALA A 359 3.29 8.34 -8.10
CA ALA A 359 2.54 7.99 -9.31
C ALA A 359 2.93 8.95 -10.46
N THR A 360 2.40 8.72 -11.65
CA THR A 360 2.69 9.57 -12.82
C THR A 360 1.97 10.91 -12.79
N GLY A 361 0.91 11.06 -12.01
CA GLY A 361 0.06 12.25 -11.91
C GLY A 361 -1.12 12.00 -11.00
N GLU A 362 -2.20 12.76 -11.19
CA GLU A 362 -3.50 12.53 -10.58
C GLU A 362 -4.11 11.18 -10.99
N ALA A 363 -5.11 10.71 -10.24
CA ALA A 363 -5.91 9.56 -10.62
C ALA A 363 -6.56 9.77 -12.00
N PRO A 364 -6.30 8.92 -13.00
CA PRO A 364 -6.89 9.06 -14.32
C PRO A 364 -8.41 8.83 -14.33
N LEU A 365 -9.09 9.45 -15.30
CA LEU A 365 -10.52 9.21 -15.56
C LEU A 365 -10.75 7.77 -16.02
N GLY A 366 -11.92 7.25 -15.70
CA GLY A 366 -12.36 5.89 -16.04
C GLY A 366 -11.98 4.86 -15.00
N GLN A 367 -12.57 3.66 -15.16
CA GLN A 367 -12.40 2.52 -14.25
C GLN A 367 -11.65 1.35 -14.91
N ASP A 368 -11.39 1.42 -16.21
CA ASP A 368 -10.86 0.28 -16.98
C ASP A 368 -9.41 -0.06 -16.62
N LYS A 369 -8.65 0.92 -16.12
CA LYS A 369 -7.24 0.77 -15.76
C LYS A 369 -6.93 1.35 -14.39
N THR A 370 -5.96 0.74 -13.72
CA THR A 370 -5.49 1.16 -12.39
C THR A 370 -4.38 2.21 -12.40
N GLY A 371 -4.03 2.76 -13.58
CA GLY A 371 -2.93 3.71 -13.76
C GLY A 371 -1.56 3.04 -13.97
N ASP A 372 -0.52 3.85 -14.23
CA ASP A 372 0.86 3.41 -14.49
C ASP A 372 1.64 3.19 -13.17
N ALA A 373 2.31 2.05 -13.06
CA ALA A 373 3.11 1.65 -11.88
C ALA A 373 4.60 1.97 -12.00
N SER A 374 5.02 2.65 -13.06
CA SER A 374 6.44 2.82 -13.43
C SER A 374 7.29 3.39 -12.30
N PHE A 375 6.80 4.39 -11.57
CA PHE A 375 7.54 5.02 -10.46
C PHE A 375 7.75 4.10 -9.26
N ASN A 376 7.05 2.98 -9.16
CA ASN A 376 7.09 2.09 -8.00
C ASN A 376 7.85 0.78 -8.26
N SER A 377 7.86 0.33 -9.50
CA SER A 377 8.34 -1.00 -9.88
C SER A 377 9.79 -1.24 -9.48
N MET A 378 10.65 -0.25 -9.70
CA MET A 378 12.06 -0.31 -9.33
C MET A 378 12.23 -0.46 -7.81
N TRP A 379 11.56 0.37 -7.00
CA TRP A 379 11.63 0.32 -5.55
C TRP A 379 11.12 -0.99 -4.97
N THR A 380 10.10 -1.58 -5.61
CA THR A 380 9.59 -2.90 -5.20
C THR A 380 10.62 -3.98 -5.41
N LEU A 381 11.26 -4.03 -6.57
CA LEU A 381 12.25 -5.06 -6.89
C LEU A 381 13.61 -4.81 -6.22
N LEU A 382 13.93 -3.57 -5.85
CA LEU A 382 15.04 -3.23 -4.94
C LEU A 382 14.78 -3.70 -3.51
N GLN A 383 13.53 -4.07 -3.18
CA GLN A 383 13.13 -4.60 -1.87
C GLN A 383 13.24 -3.60 -0.70
N VAL A 384 13.32 -2.32 -0.99
CA VAL A 384 13.46 -1.23 -0.02
C VAL A 384 12.11 -0.76 0.54
N PRO A 385 12.04 -0.22 1.75
CA PRO A 385 10.82 0.38 2.29
C PRO A 385 10.48 1.67 1.54
N VAL A 386 9.18 1.87 1.29
CA VAL A 386 8.63 3.06 0.61
C VAL A 386 7.37 3.51 1.32
N VAL A 387 7.27 4.80 1.61
CA VAL A 387 6.06 5.42 2.17
C VAL A 387 5.55 6.52 1.25
N ASN A 388 4.31 6.38 0.75
CA ASN A 388 3.58 7.48 0.13
C ASN A 388 3.17 8.49 1.18
N VAL A 389 3.53 9.73 0.98
CA VAL A 389 3.14 10.89 1.80
C VAL A 389 2.14 11.71 1.01
N PRO A 390 0.88 11.86 1.46
CA PRO A 390 -0.09 12.75 0.85
C PRO A 390 0.23 14.22 1.18
N GLY A 391 -0.38 15.18 0.45
CA GLY A 391 -0.28 16.59 0.78
C GLY A 391 -0.41 17.53 -0.40
N PHE A 392 -0.25 17.04 -1.64
CA PHE A 392 -0.38 17.86 -2.84
C PHE A 392 -1.66 17.51 -3.62
N HIS A 393 -2.08 18.43 -4.47
CA HIS A 393 -3.22 18.27 -5.37
C HIS A 393 -2.83 18.72 -6.78
N GLY A 394 -3.40 18.06 -7.78
CA GLY A 394 -3.25 18.47 -9.17
C GLY A 394 -4.35 19.44 -9.61
N PRO A 395 -4.36 19.82 -10.90
CA PRO A 395 -5.29 20.82 -11.44
C PRO A 395 -6.76 20.40 -11.42
N ALA A 396 -7.06 19.10 -11.32
CA ALA A 396 -8.42 18.61 -11.16
C ALA A 396 -8.83 18.49 -9.67
N GLY A 397 -8.00 18.95 -8.74
CA GLY A 397 -8.24 18.84 -7.30
C GLY A 397 -8.00 17.44 -6.73
N MET A 398 -7.48 16.52 -7.52
CA MET A 398 -7.21 15.16 -7.07
C MET A 398 -5.87 15.08 -6.32
N PRO A 399 -5.76 14.16 -5.34
CA PRO A 399 -4.52 13.99 -4.59
C PRO A 399 -3.32 13.60 -5.48
N VAL A 400 -2.16 14.15 -5.13
CA VAL A 400 -0.84 13.78 -5.67
C VAL A 400 0.07 13.51 -4.48
N GLY A 401 0.52 12.27 -4.34
CA GLY A 401 1.44 11.86 -3.28
C GLY A 401 2.89 11.81 -3.77
N LEU A 402 3.81 12.01 -2.84
CA LEU A 402 5.24 11.78 -3.04
C LEU A 402 5.73 10.66 -2.13
N SER A 403 6.70 9.89 -2.59
CA SER A 403 7.26 8.77 -1.84
C SER A 403 8.56 9.13 -1.15
N LEU A 404 8.69 8.73 0.10
CA LEU A 404 9.97 8.62 0.78
C LEU A 404 10.46 7.18 0.72
N VAL A 405 11.75 7.02 0.43
CA VAL A 405 12.44 5.73 0.30
C VAL A 405 13.66 5.74 1.22
N ALA A 406 13.93 4.62 1.90
CA ALA A 406 15.14 4.41 2.70
C ALA A 406 15.82 3.08 2.30
N ARG A 407 16.94 2.74 2.93
CA ARG A 407 17.58 1.44 2.77
C ARG A 407 16.70 0.32 3.30
N ARG A 408 16.97 -0.89 2.87
CA ARG A 408 16.34 -2.08 3.44
C ARG A 408 16.56 -2.12 4.95
N TYR A 409 15.48 -2.48 5.69
CA TYR A 409 15.46 -2.56 7.15
C TYR A 409 15.62 -1.20 7.87
N GLU A 410 15.29 -0.09 7.17
CA GLU A 410 15.11 1.24 7.77
C GLU A 410 13.63 1.66 7.71
N ASP A 411 12.72 0.73 7.93
CA ASP A 411 11.27 0.92 7.81
C ASP A 411 10.74 1.97 8.79
N ARG A 412 11.15 1.91 10.06
CA ARG A 412 10.74 2.90 11.08
C ARG A 412 11.29 4.29 10.79
N LYS A 413 12.51 4.37 10.28
CA LYS A 413 13.15 5.63 9.87
C LYS A 413 12.36 6.33 8.78
N VAL A 414 11.98 5.61 7.71
CA VAL A 414 11.21 6.21 6.61
C VAL A 414 9.81 6.63 7.06
N ILE A 415 9.16 5.91 7.98
CA ILE A 415 7.87 6.30 8.56
C ILE A 415 8.02 7.61 9.37
N ALA A 416 9.06 7.71 10.20
CA ALA A 416 9.29 8.89 11.01
C ALA A 416 9.51 10.15 10.14
N TYR A 417 10.33 10.05 9.08
CA TYR A 417 10.48 11.13 8.10
C TYR A 417 9.18 11.41 7.33
N ALA A 418 8.37 10.39 7.04
CA ALA A 418 7.07 10.57 6.38
C ALA A 418 6.09 11.38 7.24
N GLY A 419 6.11 11.23 8.55
CA GLY A 419 5.32 12.06 9.48
C GLY A 419 5.73 13.53 9.44
N LEU A 420 7.04 13.81 9.50
CA LEU A 420 7.56 15.18 9.41
C LEU A 420 7.26 15.81 8.04
N ALA A 421 7.50 15.07 6.97
CA ALA A 421 7.23 15.53 5.59
C ALA A 421 5.73 15.77 5.37
N GLY A 422 4.86 14.91 5.88
CA GLY A 422 3.41 15.03 5.72
C GLY A 422 2.85 16.28 6.40
N THR A 423 3.34 16.61 7.60
CA THR A 423 3.00 17.87 8.27
C THR A 423 3.44 19.08 7.44
N LEU A 424 4.63 19.01 6.86
CA LEU A 424 5.18 20.07 6.02
C LEU A 424 4.39 20.23 4.71
N PHE A 425 4.12 19.13 4.01
CA PHE A 425 3.41 19.14 2.72
C PHE A 425 1.95 19.57 2.84
N ALA A 426 1.27 19.21 3.94
CA ALA A 426 -0.09 19.67 4.21
C ALA A 426 -0.17 21.18 4.45
N ALA A 427 0.87 21.78 5.05
CA ALA A 427 0.94 23.23 5.25
C ALA A 427 1.09 23.98 3.91
N GLU A 428 1.88 23.46 2.97
CA GLU A 428 2.06 24.04 1.62
C GLU A 428 0.77 23.98 0.78
N ALA A 429 0.00 22.88 0.91
CA ALA A 429 -1.27 22.73 0.17
C ALA A 429 -2.38 23.67 0.64
N GLY A 430 -2.28 24.22 1.86
CA GLY A 430 -3.22 25.17 2.44
C GLY A 430 -2.82 26.64 2.25
N ALA A 431 -1.65 26.91 1.71
CA ALA A 431 -1.14 28.25 1.42
C ALA A 431 -1.41 28.66 -0.03
#